data_911a6f60c1149f5abd26c4cbbc4e28bd
#
_entry.id   911a6f60c1149f5abd26c4cbbc4e28bd
#
_cell.length_a   1.000
_cell.length_b   1.000
_cell.length_c   1.000
_cell.angle_alpha   90.00
_cell.angle_beta   90.00
_cell.angle_gamma   90.00
#
_symmetry.space_group_name_H-M   'P 1'
#
loop_
_entity.id
_entity.type
_entity.pdbx_description
1 polymer ?
#
loop_
_entity_poly.entity_id
_entity_poly.type
_entity_poly.pdbx_seq_one_letter_code
_entity_poly.pdbx_strand_id
1 'polypeptide(L)'
;MLFRAIGITALFLSSLQVLAAAEVNVLSSRQEFLLRPFLEKFEQEAGIKVNVAYLKKGLLERLQQQPGAVDLVLTVDIANLTKMSDAGLFQSHGSSVIAQNVPVQFRDAGGRWTALTTRARIIYHSLERVKPEEIPTYAALSDAKWRRRICIRSGYHNYNVALISSMIEHHGSSATKNWLMDLKANLARKPQGNDRGQVKAIYEGLCDVSVGNTYYMGKMLTNPDQQAWAASVGVLFPNQMDRGTHMNVSGGAVAAKARNRAEAVKLLEFLTGAHAQYLYA
;
A
#
# COMPACT_ATOMS: atom_id res chain seq x y z
N MET A 1 18.27 51.03 70.97
CA MET A 1 18.80 50.15 69.90
C MET A 1 17.65 49.45 69.28
N LEU A 2 17.21 49.90 68.10
CA LEU A 2 16.12 49.27 67.33
C LEU A 2 16.73 48.37 66.24
N PHE A 3 16.51 47.08 66.32
CA PHE A 3 16.83 46.13 65.25
C PHE A 3 15.66 46.08 64.23
N ARG A 4 15.90 46.54 62.98
CA ARG A 4 14.97 46.30 61.83
C ARG A 4 15.27 44.95 61.23
N ALA A 5 14.30 44.06 61.27
CA ALA A 5 14.34 42.81 60.55
C ALA A 5 13.88 43.08 59.09
N ILE A 6 14.76 42.77 58.12
CA ILE A 6 14.48 42.87 56.71
C ILE A 6 13.97 41.46 56.28
N GLY A 7 12.66 41.35 56.02
CA GLY A 7 12.09 40.14 55.48
C GLY A 7 12.35 40.07 53.95
N ILE A 8 13.10 39.07 53.54
CA ILE A 8 13.29 38.72 52.08
C ILE A 8 12.15 37.84 51.64
N THR A 9 11.21 38.40 50.90
CA THR A 9 10.13 37.65 50.26
C THR A 9 10.70 37.03 48.95
N ALA A 10 10.99 35.74 48.96
CA ALA A 10 11.38 35.00 47.76
C ALA A 10 10.15 34.78 46.87
N LEU A 11 10.07 35.45 45.74
CA LEU A 11 9.08 35.20 44.70
C LEU A 11 9.49 33.92 43.98
N PHE A 12 8.76 32.81 44.20
CA PHE A 12 8.83 31.62 43.34
C PHE A 12 8.10 31.90 42.03
N LEU A 13 8.84 32.22 41.00
CA LEU A 13 8.34 32.17 39.61
C LEU A 13 8.22 30.69 39.17
N SER A 14 7.05 30.10 39.33
CA SER A 14 6.72 28.85 38.69
C SER A 14 6.61 29.09 37.15
N SER A 15 7.65 28.72 36.42
CA SER A 15 7.60 28.65 34.98
C SER A 15 6.60 27.57 34.57
N LEU A 16 5.40 27.98 34.13
CA LEU A 16 4.51 27.10 33.37
C LEU A 16 5.23 26.74 32.05
N GLN A 17 5.84 25.57 32.01
CA GLN A 17 6.24 24.97 30.76
C GLN A 17 4.94 24.62 30.01
N VAL A 18 4.57 25.40 29.00
CA VAL A 18 3.58 25.00 28.01
C VAL A 18 4.14 23.76 27.32
N LEU A 19 3.71 22.57 27.72
CA LEU A 19 3.99 21.35 26.95
C LEU A 19 3.39 21.59 25.56
N ALA A 20 4.24 21.71 24.55
CA ALA A 20 3.77 21.69 23.17
C ALA A 20 2.98 20.39 22.97
N ALA A 21 1.78 20.50 22.42
CA ALA A 21 0.96 19.33 22.16
C ALA A 21 1.76 18.40 21.23
N ALA A 22 1.80 17.11 21.59
CA ALA A 22 2.49 16.11 20.78
C ALA A 22 1.87 16.04 19.38
N GLU A 23 2.71 16.04 18.35
CA GLU A 23 2.25 16.00 16.96
C GLU A 23 3.10 15.06 16.11
N VAL A 24 2.54 14.63 14.98
CA VAL A 24 3.26 13.87 13.95
C VAL A 24 2.94 14.42 12.57
N ASN A 25 3.98 14.66 11.77
CA ASN A 25 3.87 15.20 10.42
C ASN A 25 3.99 14.07 9.41
N VAL A 26 2.90 13.79 8.69
CA VAL A 26 2.77 12.67 7.77
C VAL A 26 2.81 13.14 6.32
N LEU A 27 3.61 12.48 5.49
CA LEU A 27 3.59 12.61 4.04
C LEU A 27 2.93 11.37 3.43
N SER A 28 1.83 11.55 2.69
CA SER A 28 1.05 10.42 2.20
C SER A 28 0.75 10.50 0.71
N SER A 29 0.91 9.35 0.00
CA SER A 29 0.37 9.16 -1.35
C SER A 29 -1.02 8.50 -1.36
N ARG A 30 -1.54 8.13 -0.21
CA ARG A 30 -2.90 7.58 -0.07
C ARG A 30 -3.93 8.71 -0.17
N GLN A 31 -5.14 8.35 -0.59
CA GLN A 31 -6.24 9.30 -0.66
C GLN A 31 -6.72 9.65 0.75
N GLU A 32 -6.96 10.94 0.99
CA GLU A 32 -7.34 11.48 2.30
C GLU A 32 -8.54 10.74 2.92
N PHE A 33 -9.61 10.56 2.17
CA PHE A 33 -10.84 9.92 2.66
C PHE A 33 -10.63 8.46 3.15
N LEU A 34 -9.54 7.79 2.68
CA LEU A 34 -9.18 6.44 3.12
C LEU A 34 -8.35 6.44 4.41
N LEU A 35 -7.66 7.53 4.72
CA LEU A 35 -6.81 7.63 5.92
C LEU A 35 -7.48 8.36 7.07
N ARG A 36 -8.30 9.34 6.77
CA ARG A 36 -8.92 10.24 7.75
C ARG A 36 -9.55 9.51 8.94
N PRO A 37 -10.39 8.47 8.76
CA PRO A 37 -11.01 7.77 9.90
C PRO A 37 -9.99 7.15 10.87
N PHE A 38 -8.87 6.64 10.35
CA PHE A 38 -7.80 6.07 11.17
C PHE A 38 -7.03 7.14 11.94
N LEU A 39 -6.74 8.26 11.30
CA LEU A 39 -5.97 9.33 11.90
C LEU A 39 -6.78 10.04 12.98
N GLU A 40 -8.05 10.33 12.75
CA GLU A 40 -8.98 10.89 13.75
C GLU A 40 -9.11 9.97 14.96
N LYS A 41 -9.18 8.66 14.73
CA LYS A 41 -9.23 7.68 15.81
C LYS A 41 -7.93 7.64 16.61
N PHE A 42 -6.78 7.67 15.94
CA PHE A 42 -5.48 7.76 16.60
C PHE A 42 -5.34 9.03 17.44
N GLU A 43 -5.73 10.20 16.91
CA GLU A 43 -5.71 11.46 17.63
C GLU A 43 -6.55 11.39 18.92
N GLN A 44 -7.73 10.78 18.86
CA GLN A 44 -8.63 10.60 20.00
C GLN A 44 -8.01 9.68 21.07
N GLU A 45 -7.36 8.58 20.65
CA GLU A 45 -6.81 7.58 21.57
C GLU A 45 -5.45 7.97 22.16
N ALA A 46 -4.59 8.57 21.32
CA ALA A 46 -3.21 8.86 21.69
C ALA A 46 -2.99 10.29 22.22
N GLY A 47 -3.92 11.21 21.95
CA GLY A 47 -3.74 12.64 22.24
C GLY A 47 -2.63 13.29 21.41
N ILE A 48 -2.28 12.71 20.25
CA ILE A 48 -1.23 13.17 19.35
C ILE A 48 -1.89 13.72 18.09
N LYS A 49 -1.63 14.99 17.77
CA LYS A 49 -2.15 15.62 16.55
C LYS A 49 -1.46 15.07 15.31
N VAL A 50 -2.22 14.80 14.24
CA VAL A 50 -1.69 14.31 12.98
C VAL A 50 -1.85 15.35 11.86
N ASN A 51 -0.72 15.90 11.41
CA ASN A 51 -0.69 16.84 10.28
C ASN A 51 -0.33 16.06 9.01
N VAL A 52 -1.17 16.08 7.96
CA VAL A 52 -0.95 15.29 6.75
C VAL A 52 -0.79 16.15 5.52
N ALA A 53 0.30 15.93 4.78
CA ALA A 53 0.49 16.41 3.41
C ALA A 53 0.21 15.28 2.42
N TYR A 54 -0.78 15.49 1.54
CA TYR A 54 -1.16 14.51 0.53
C TYR A 54 -0.53 14.83 -0.82
N LEU A 55 0.29 13.91 -1.36
CA LEU A 55 0.94 14.04 -2.66
C LEU A 55 0.74 12.76 -3.49
N LYS A 56 0.19 12.89 -4.69
CA LYS A 56 0.06 11.74 -5.62
C LYS A 56 1.40 11.29 -6.21
N LYS A 57 2.37 12.20 -6.33
CA LYS A 57 3.72 11.99 -6.88
C LYS A 57 4.72 12.90 -6.16
N GLY A 58 6.02 12.61 -6.27
CA GLY A 58 7.06 13.50 -5.75
C GLY A 58 7.34 13.34 -4.24
N LEU A 59 6.99 12.19 -3.63
CA LEU A 59 7.26 11.95 -2.21
C LEU A 59 8.76 11.93 -1.90
N LEU A 60 9.54 11.27 -2.76
CA LEU A 60 11.00 11.18 -2.61
C LEU A 60 11.62 12.57 -2.66
N GLU A 61 11.32 13.35 -3.69
CA GLU A 61 11.81 14.72 -3.89
C GLU A 61 11.42 15.63 -2.72
N ARG A 62 10.18 15.52 -2.25
CA ARG A 62 9.70 16.29 -1.09
C ARG A 62 10.47 15.95 0.18
N LEU A 63 10.72 14.66 0.43
CA LEU A 63 11.45 14.21 1.60
C LEU A 63 12.93 14.62 1.57
N GLN A 64 13.54 14.67 0.37
CA GLN A 64 14.90 15.15 0.17
C GLN A 64 15.03 16.67 0.34
N GLN A 65 14.07 17.44 -0.19
CA GLN A 65 14.11 18.89 -0.14
C GLN A 65 13.82 19.47 1.24
N GLN A 66 13.02 18.77 2.06
CA GLN A 66 12.62 19.23 3.38
C GLN A 66 12.85 18.15 4.44
N PRO A 67 14.12 17.76 4.69
CA PRO A 67 14.44 16.79 5.73
C PRO A 67 14.07 17.35 7.09
N GLY A 68 13.34 16.57 7.89
CA GLY A 68 12.86 16.98 9.22
C GLY A 68 11.52 17.73 9.22
N ALA A 69 10.90 18.00 8.06
CA ALA A 69 9.51 18.45 7.98
C ALA A 69 8.50 17.31 7.95
N VAL A 70 8.98 16.08 7.85
CA VAL A 70 8.16 14.85 7.77
C VAL A 70 8.68 13.85 8.80
N ASP A 71 7.77 13.26 9.57
CA ASP A 71 8.08 12.25 10.58
C ASP A 71 7.73 10.86 10.09
N LEU A 72 6.59 10.71 9.39
CA LEU A 72 6.10 9.44 8.87
C LEU A 72 5.73 9.56 7.39
N VAL A 73 6.11 8.57 6.58
CA VAL A 73 5.70 8.44 5.18
C VAL A 73 4.74 7.28 5.03
N LEU A 74 3.60 7.51 4.35
CA LEU A 74 2.60 6.48 4.02
C LEU A 74 2.46 6.36 2.50
N THR A 75 2.71 5.15 1.95
CA THR A 75 2.66 4.91 0.51
C THR A 75 1.61 3.89 0.10
N VAL A 76 1.19 3.95 -1.17
CA VAL A 76 0.23 2.99 -1.75
C VAL A 76 0.90 1.74 -2.34
N ASP A 77 2.23 1.72 -2.49
CA ASP A 77 2.94 0.59 -3.08
C ASP A 77 4.35 0.42 -2.50
N ILE A 78 4.87 -0.81 -2.65
CA ILE A 78 6.21 -1.19 -2.18
C ILE A 78 7.33 -0.46 -2.95
N ALA A 79 7.13 -0.14 -4.23
CA ALA A 79 8.17 0.46 -5.06
C ALA A 79 8.60 1.84 -4.54
N ASN A 80 7.65 2.64 -4.03
CA ASN A 80 7.98 3.90 -3.36
C ASN A 80 8.69 3.68 -2.03
N LEU A 81 8.30 2.65 -1.26
CA LEU A 81 8.97 2.34 0.02
C LEU A 81 10.43 1.93 -0.22
N THR A 82 10.68 0.99 -1.12
CA THR A 82 12.04 0.51 -1.43
C THR A 82 12.89 1.63 -2.00
N LYS A 83 12.40 2.38 -2.98
CA LYS A 83 13.11 3.51 -3.59
C LYS A 83 13.57 4.55 -2.56
N MET A 84 12.70 4.93 -1.63
CA MET A 84 13.05 5.90 -0.58
C MET A 84 13.95 5.27 0.50
N SER A 85 13.78 3.99 0.79
CA SER A 85 14.65 3.23 1.70
C SER A 85 16.07 3.13 1.16
N ASP A 86 16.23 2.79 -0.14
CA ASP A 86 17.53 2.69 -0.82
C ASP A 86 18.23 4.04 -0.92
N ALA A 87 17.46 5.13 -0.99
CA ALA A 87 17.99 6.50 -0.93
C ALA A 87 18.36 6.95 0.50
N GLY A 88 18.26 6.09 1.52
CA GLY A 88 18.62 6.40 2.91
C GLY A 88 17.65 7.36 3.61
N LEU A 89 16.41 7.50 3.10
CA LEU A 89 15.44 8.46 3.60
C LEU A 89 14.60 7.93 4.77
N PHE A 90 14.80 6.69 5.18
CA PHE A 90 14.11 6.06 6.31
C PHE A 90 15.08 5.59 7.39
N GLN A 91 14.65 5.62 8.63
CA GLN A 91 15.32 5.00 9.76
C GLN A 91 14.53 3.79 10.27
N SER A 92 15.19 2.89 11.01
CA SER A 92 14.50 1.77 11.65
C SER A 92 13.49 2.28 12.69
N HIS A 93 12.29 1.73 12.65
CA HIS A 93 11.27 2.02 13.66
C HIS A 93 11.61 1.37 15.02
N GLY A 94 12.31 0.22 15.03
CA GLY A 94 12.75 -0.46 16.25
C GLY A 94 11.61 -1.02 17.13
N SER A 95 10.38 -1.12 16.61
CA SER A 95 9.21 -1.52 17.37
C SER A 95 9.02 -3.04 17.38
N SER A 96 8.96 -3.62 18.58
CA SER A 96 8.56 -5.03 18.78
C SER A 96 7.06 -5.24 18.50
N VAL A 97 6.22 -4.22 18.74
CA VAL A 97 4.78 -4.26 18.44
C VAL A 97 4.54 -4.46 16.94
N ILE A 98 5.21 -3.65 16.10
CA ILE A 98 5.12 -3.82 14.65
C ILE A 98 5.66 -5.20 14.23
N ALA A 99 6.73 -5.66 14.87
CA ALA A 99 7.32 -6.96 14.59
C ALA A 99 6.37 -8.13 14.91
N GLN A 100 5.53 -8.00 15.92
CA GLN A 100 4.49 -8.97 16.27
C GLN A 100 3.27 -8.89 15.38
N ASN A 101 2.85 -7.68 14.99
CA ASN A 101 1.64 -7.45 14.22
C ASN A 101 1.79 -7.77 12.72
N VAL A 102 3.00 -7.59 12.16
CA VAL A 102 3.23 -7.71 10.71
C VAL A 102 4.16 -8.89 10.42
N PRO A 103 3.76 -9.87 9.60
CA PRO A 103 4.60 -11.00 9.20
C PRO A 103 5.92 -10.54 8.55
N VAL A 104 7.00 -11.30 8.78
CA VAL A 104 8.37 -10.92 8.37
C VAL A 104 8.50 -10.64 6.87
N GLN A 105 7.78 -11.37 6.01
CA GLN A 105 7.79 -11.18 4.55
C GLN A 105 7.15 -9.86 4.10
N PHE A 106 6.47 -9.15 4.98
CA PHE A 106 5.84 -7.85 4.72
C PHE A 106 6.54 -6.70 5.44
N ARG A 107 7.79 -6.89 5.86
CA ARG A 107 8.63 -5.88 6.50
C ARG A 107 10.00 -5.80 5.85
N ASP A 108 10.61 -4.64 5.88
CA ASP A 108 12.04 -4.50 5.57
C ASP A 108 12.90 -5.24 6.61
N ALA A 109 13.93 -5.96 6.17
CA ALA A 109 14.82 -6.71 7.05
C ALA A 109 15.52 -5.81 8.10
N GLY A 110 15.83 -4.56 7.74
CA GLY A 110 16.41 -3.55 8.64
C GLY A 110 15.36 -2.76 9.45
N GLY A 111 14.07 -3.08 9.33
CA GLY A 111 12.99 -2.40 10.04
C GLY A 111 12.75 -0.95 9.57
N ARG A 112 13.18 -0.58 8.36
CA ARG A 112 13.05 0.79 7.83
C ARG A 112 11.64 1.10 7.33
N TRP A 113 10.89 0.07 6.87
CA TRP A 113 9.49 0.17 6.49
C TRP A 113 8.71 -1.08 6.88
N THR A 114 7.40 -0.94 6.98
CA THR A 114 6.45 -2.04 7.22
C THR A 114 5.22 -1.90 6.33
N ALA A 115 4.63 -3.05 5.95
CA ALA A 115 3.34 -3.07 5.28
C ALA A 115 2.21 -2.70 6.25
N LEU A 116 1.17 -2.07 5.70
CA LEU A 116 -0.08 -1.75 6.39
C LEU A 116 -1.26 -2.52 5.81
N THR A 117 -1.31 -2.65 4.48
CA THR A 117 -2.31 -3.46 3.79
C THR A 117 -1.69 -4.23 2.65
N THR A 118 -2.26 -5.38 2.32
CA THR A 118 -1.86 -6.21 1.19
C THR A 118 -2.93 -6.22 0.11
N ARG A 119 -2.53 -6.54 -1.12
CA ARG A 119 -3.42 -6.85 -2.23
C ARG A 119 -2.79 -7.88 -3.16
N ALA A 120 -3.56 -8.89 -3.52
CA ALA A 120 -3.14 -9.87 -4.51
C ALA A 120 -3.41 -9.37 -5.93
N ARG A 121 -2.52 -9.70 -6.86
CA ARG A 121 -2.72 -9.54 -8.29
C ARG A 121 -3.33 -10.82 -8.84
N ILE A 122 -4.64 -10.93 -8.80
CA ILE A 122 -5.42 -12.10 -9.14
C ILE A 122 -5.75 -12.17 -10.65
N ILE A 123 -6.30 -13.30 -11.07
CA ILE A 123 -6.90 -13.46 -12.38
C ILE A 123 -8.42 -13.50 -12.21
N TYR A 124 -9.10 -12.62 -12.94
CA TYR A 124 -10.54 -12.70 -13.17
C TYR A 124 -10.79 -13.55 -14.40
N HIS A 125 -11.71 -14.50 -14.34
CA HIS A 125 -12.11 -15.35 -15.46
C HIS A 125 -13.62 -15.42 -15.60
N SER A 126 -14.11 -15.55 -16.81
CA SER A 126 -15.54 -15.79 -17.05
C SER A 126 -15.98 -17.11 -16.42
N LEU A 127 -17.04 -17.07 -15.61
CA LEU A 127 -17.60 -18.29 -15.00
C LEU A 127 -18.22 -19.26 -16.05
N GLU A 128 -18.68 -18.72 -17.19
CA GLU A 128 -19.31 -19.52 -18.22
C GLU A 128 -18.32 -20.12 -19.23
N ARG A 129 -17.21 -19.42 -19.51
CA ARG A 129 -16.35 -19.72 -20.66
C ARG A 129 -14.95 -20.21 -20.30
N VAL A 130 -14.60 -20.24 -19.01
CA VAL A 130 -13.26 -20.63 -18.53
C VAL A 130 -13.36 -21.42 -17.26
N LYS A 131 -12.72 -22.57 -17.23
CA LYS A 131 -12.56 -23.37 -16.02
C LYS A 131 -11.30 -22.90 -15.27
N PRO A 132 -11.34 -22.75 -13.93
CA PRO A 132 -10.20 -22.29 -13.12
C PRO A 132 -8.92 -23.10 -13.35
N GLU A 133 -9.05 -24.41 -13.55
CA GLU A 133 -7.94 -25.35 -13.76
C GLU A 133 -7.15 -25.08 -15.04
N GLU A 134 -7.72 -24.31 -15.97
CA GLU A 134 -7.05 -23.92 -17.21
C GLU A 134 -5.99 -22.83 -17.02
N ILE A 135 -6.00 -22.14 -15.85
CA ILE A 135 -5.11 -21.00 -15.57
C ILE A 135 -4.44 -21.17 -14.19
N PRO A 136 -3.67 -22.22 -13.94
CA PRO A 136 -3.07 -22.46 -12.63
C PRO A 136 -1.98 -21.45 -12.25
N THR A 137 -1.40 -20.77 -13.24
CA THR A 137 -0.28 -19.83 -13.06
C THR A 137 -0.40 -18.59 -13.96
N TYR A 138 0.38 -17.54 -13.66
CA TYR A 138 0.52 -16.43 -14.61
C TYR A 138 1.14 -16.87 -15.94
N ALA A 139 2.02 -17.86 -15.91
CA ALA A 139 2.65 -18.39 -17.11
C ALA A 139 1.59 -18.94 -18.10
N ALA A 140 0.54 -19.58 -17.59
CA ALA A 140 -0.53 -20.11 -18.43
C ALA A 140 -1.25 -19.07 -19.31
N LEU A 141 -1.15 -17.78 -18.98
CA LEU A 141 -1.73 -16.69 -19.79
C LEU A 141 -1.02 -16.52 -21.15
N SER A 142 0.18 -17.10 -21.35
CA SER A 142 0.90 -17.09 -22.62
C SER A 142 0.47 -18.19 -23.57
N ASP A 143 -0.32 -19.16 -23.13
CA ASP A 143 -0.81 -20.25 -23.99
C ASP A 143 -1.62 -19.71 -25.17
N ALA A 144 -1.38 -20.27 -26.36
CA ALA A 144 -2.06 -19.88 -27.62
C ALA A 144 -3.58 -20.07 -27.57
N LYS A 145 -4.09 -20.92 -26.69
CA LYS A 145 -5.54 -21.10 -26.47
C LYS A 145 -6.25 -19.83 -26.00
N TRP A 146 -5.51 -18.87 -25.43
CA TRP A 146 -6.03 -17.57 -24.99
C TRP A 146 -6.01 -16.51 -26.08
N ARG A 147 -5.68 -16.85 -27.31
CA ARG A 147 -5.60 -15.88 -28.39
C ARG A 147 -6.89 -15.09 -28.54
N ARG A 148 -6.76 -13.74 -28.43
CA ARG A 148 -7.87 -12.78 -28.45
C ARG A 148 -8.90 -12.98 -27.32
N ARG A 149 -8.49 -13.55 -26.20
CA ARG A 149 -9.38 -13.84 -25.07
C ARG A 149 -8.96 -13.12 -23.77
N ILE A 150 -7.88 -12.34 -23.78
CA ILE A 150 -7.36 -11.63 -22.61
C ILE A 150 -7.58 -10.13 -22.76
N CYS A 151 -8.13 -9.49 -21.71
CA CYS A 151 -8.16 -8.05 -21.53
C CYS A 151 -7.25 -7.63 -20.38
N ILE A 152 -6.51 -6.55 -20.54
CA ILE A 152 -5.61 -6.05 -19.52
C ILE A 152 -5.52 -4.53 -19.56
N ARG A 153 -5.28 -3.91 -18.40
CA ARG A 153 -4.92 -2.49 -18.31
C ARG A 153 -3.49 -2.27 -18.80
N SER A 154 -3.09 -1.00 -18.98
CA SER A 154 -1.73 -0.64 -19.42
C SER A 154 -0.63 -1.41 -18.70
N GLY A 155 0.33 -1.98 -19.46
CA GLY A 155 1.53 -2.63 -18.93
C GLY A 155 2.43 -1.67 -18.15
N TYR A 156 2.37 -0.36 -18.44
CA TYR A 156 3.11 0.68 -17.72
C TYR A 156 2.46 1.11 -16.40
N HIS A 157 1.30 0.57 -16.07
CA HIS A 157 0.68 0.87 -14.78
C HIS A 157 1.41 0.15 -13.65
N ASN A 158 1.65 0.83 -12.53
CA ASN A 158 2.43 0.33 -11.39
C ASN A 158 2.06 -1.10 -10.96
N TYR A 159 0.78 -1.49 -11.06
CA TYR A 159 0.35 -2.85 -10.67
C TYR A 159 0.89 -3.93 -11.62
N ASN A 160 0.90 -3.65 -12.92
CA ASN A 160 1.45 -4.58 -13.91
C ASN A 160 2.99 -4.54 -13.89
N VAL A 161 3.59 -3.35 -13.71
CA VAL A 161 5.03 -3.22 -13.52
C VAL A 161 5.50 -4.06 -12.32
N ALA A 162 4.81 -4.01 -11.18
CA ALA A 162 5.16 -4.81 -10.00
C ALA A 162 5.05 -6.32 -10.28
N LEU A 163 3.99 -6.78 -10.97
CA LEU A 163 3.88 -8.18 -11.38
C LEU A 163 5.02 -8.59 -12.33
N ILE A 164 5.31 -7.77 -13.33
CA ILE A 164 6.37 -8.03 -14.31
C ILE A 164 7.74 -8.09 -13.60
N SER A 165 8.01 -7.17 -12.66
CA SER A 165 9.24 -7.19 -11.84
C SER A 165 9.36 -8.49 -11.05
N SER A 166 8.26 -8.96 -10.45
CA SER A 166 8.22 -10.26 -9.77
C SER A 166 8.47 -11.43 -10.73
N MET A 167 7.95 -11.36 -11.96
CA MET A 167 8.23 -12.40 -12.98
C MET A 167 9.71 -12.39 -13.41
N ILE A 168 10.33 -11.21 -13.54
CA ILE A 168 11.75 -11.08 -13.84
C ILE A 168 12.62 -11.68 -12.72
N GLU A 169 12.28 -11.39 -11.48
CA GLU A 169 12.99 -11.93 -10.30
C GLU A 169 12.95 -13.46 -10.26
N HIS A 170 11.80 -14.06 -10.55
CA HIS A 170 11.63 -15.51 -10.45
C HIS A 170 12.03 -16.29 -11.71
N HIS A 171 11.94 -15.71 -12.89
CA HIS A 171 12.11 -16.42 -14.16
C HIS A 171 13.21 -15.82 -15.05
N GLY A 172 13.77 -14.68 -14.65
CA GLY A 172 14.76 -13.92 -15.45
C GLY A 172 14.12 -13.08 -16.54
N SER A 173 14.89 -12.11 -17.03
CA SER A 173 14.41 -11.11 -18.02
C SER A 173 14.03 -11.73 -19.37
N SER A 174 14.78 -12.73 -19.84
CA SER A 174 14.55 -13.36 -21.15
C SER A 174 13.21 -14.12 -21.18
N ALA A 175 12.97 -14.99 -20.19
CA ALA A 175 11.74 -15.76 -20.09
C ALA A 175 10.51 -14.83 -19.88
N THR A 176 10.65 -13.80 -19.05
CA THR A 176 9.59 -12.82 -18.83
C THR A 176 9.29 -12.01 -20.08
N LYS A 177 10.30 -11.66 -20.87
CA LYS A 177 10.09 -10.99 -22.18
C LYS A 177 9.30 -11.87 -23.13
N ASN A 178 9.63 -13.15 -23.27
CA ASN A 178 8.89 -14.10 -24.11
C ASN A 178 7.44 -14.23 -23.64
N TRP A 179 7.23 -14.43 -22.34
CA TRP A 179 5.89 -14.46 -21.74
C TRP A 179 5.07 -13.20 -22.09
N LEU A 180 5.68 -12.00 -22.00
CA LEU A 180 5.00 -10.74 -22.36
C LEU A 180 4.66 -10.65 -23.85
N MET A 181 5.50 -11.19 -24.73
CA MET A 181 5.24 -11.23 -26.16
C MET A 181 4.03 -12.14 -26.49
N ASP A 182 3.99 -13.32 -25.87
CA ASP A 182 2.90 -14.28 -26.05
C ASP A 182 1.60 -13.75 -25.41
N LEU A 183 1.67 -13.21 -24.19
CA LEU A 183 0.55 -12.53 -23.55
C LEU A 183 -0.01 -11.39 -24.44
N LYS A 184 0.87 -10.59 -25.06
CA LYS A 184 0.48 -9.54 -26.00
C LYS A 184 -0.27 -10.10 -27.22
N ALA A 185 0.16 -11.25 -27.76
CA ALA A 185 -0.51 -11.92 -28.88
C ALA A 185 -1.91 -12.45 -28.49
N ASN A 186 -2.13 -12.73 -27.20
CA ASN A 186 -3.38 -13.24 -26.64
C ASN A 186 -4.40 -12.13 -26.29
N LEU A 187 -4.02 -10.85 -26.41
CA LEU A 187 -4.93 -9.75 -26.07
C LEU A 187 -6.09 -9.63 -27.07
N ALA A 188 -7.31 -9.50 -26.54
CA ALA A 188 -8.52 -9.23 -27.33
C ALA A 188 -8.55 -7.80 -27.87
N ARG A 189 -7.92 -6.88 -27.17
CA ARG A 189 -7.83 -5.45 -27.54
C ARG A 189 -6.56 -4.81 -27.01
N LYS A 190 -6.25 -3.60 -27.44
CA LYS A 190 -5.16 -2.79 -26.87
C LYS A 190 -5.39 -2.59 -25.36
N PRO A 191 -4.33 -2.66 -24.53
CA PRO A 191 -4.42 -2.40 -23.09
C PRO A 191 -5.02 -1.03 -22.80
N GLN A 192 -6.08 -0.97 -21.96
CA GLN A 192 -6.80 0.27 -21.65
C GLN A 192 -7.58 0.18 -20.35
N GLY A 193 -8.10 1.30 -19.88
CA GLY A 193 -9.00 1.36 -18.72
C GLY A 193 -8.34 0.94 -17.40
N ASN A 194 -9.17 0.59 -16.43
CA ASN A 194 -8.79 0.11 -15.11
C ASN A 194 -9.24 -1.35 -14.88
N ASP A 195 -8.93 -1.94 -13.74
CA ASP A 195 -9.22 -3.36 -13.47
C ASP A 195 -10.73 -3.67 -13.53
N ARG A 196 -11.61 -2.78 -13.04
CA ARG A 196 -13.08 -2.95 -13.16
C ARG A 196 -13.56 -2.92 -14.62
N GLY A 197 -12.96 -2.06 -15.43
CA GLY A 197 -13.25 -2.00 -16.88
C GLY A 197 -12.81 -3.26 -17.63
N GLN A 198 -11.87 -4.04 -17.09
CA GLN A 198 -11.54 -5.36 -17.66
C GLN A 198 -12.61 -6.39 -17.25
N VAL A 199 -13.09 -6.37 -16.01
CA VAL A 199 -14.20 -7.23 -15.58
C VAL A 199 -15.46 -6.94 -16.37
N LYS A 200 -15.78 -5.65 -16.61
CA LYS A 200 -16.86 -5.25 -17.54
C LYS A 200 -16.70 -5.86 -18.92
N ALA A 201 -15.48 -5.85 -19.47
CA ALA A 201 -15.21 -6.44 -20.77
C ALA A 201 -15.40 -7.97 -20.81
N ILE A 202 -15.15 -8.67 -19.69
CA ILE A 202 -15.47 -10.11 -19.57
C ILE A 202 -16.98 -10.29 -19.54
N TYR A 203 -17.71 -9.50 -18.78
CA TYR A 203 -19.18 -9.51 -18.72
C TYR A 203 -19.79 -9.28 -20.11
N GLU A 204 -19.27 -8.36 -20.90
CA GLU A 204 -19.72 -8.04 -22.26
C GLU A 204 -19.25 -9.06 -23.31
N GLY A 205 -18.53 -10.12 -22.93
CA GLY A 205 -18.05 -11.17 -23.84
C GLY A 205 -16.91 -10.75 -24.76
N LEU A 206 -16.28 -9.58 -24.53
CA LEU A 206 -15.15 -9.12 -25.32
C LEU A 206 -13.87 -9.91 -25.08
N CYS A 207 -13.70 -10.42 -23.88
CA CYS A 207 -12.61 -11.30 -23.45
C CYS A 207 -13.11 -12.24 -22.36
N ASP A 208 -12.29 -13.21 -22.00
CA ASP A 208 -12.66 -14.24 -21.03
C ASP A 208 -11.83 -14.18 -19.76
N VAL A 209 -10.65 -13.56 -19.83
CA VAL A 209 -9.66 -13.52 -18.76
C VAL A 209 -9.08 -12.12 -18.61
N SER A 210 -8.80 -11.73 -17.38
CA SER A 210 -8.08 -10.49 -17.05
C SER A 210 -7.26 -10.62 -15.77
N VAL A 211 -6.24 -9.78 -15.63
CA VAL A 211 -5.45 -9.65 -14.40
C VAL A 211 -5.88 -8.38 -13.66
N GLY A 212 -6.22 -8.50 -12.38
CA GLY A 212 -6.70 -7.40 -11.55
C GLY A 212 -6.31 -7.53 -10.08
N ASN A 213 -6.54 -6.47 -9.29
CA ASN A 213 -6.34 -6.51 -7.85
C ASN A 213 -7.60 -6.99 -7.13
N THR A 214 -7.42 -7.76 -6.05
CA THR A 214 -8.49 -8.37 -5.25
C THR A 214 -9.56 -7.38 -4.80
N TYR A 215 -9.18 -6.23 -4.26
CA TYR A 215 -10.12 -5.26 -3.69
C TYR A 215 -11.13 -4.67 -4.68
N TYR A 216 -10.89 -4.80 -5.98
CA TYR A 216 -11.87 -4.35 -6.97
C TYR A 216 -13.12 -5.24 -7.01
N MET A 217 -13.02 -6.52 -6.63
CA MET A 217 -14.20 -7.37 -6.47
C MET A 217 -15.14 -6.79 -5.42
N GLY A 218 -14.65 -6.48 -4.21
CA GLY A 218 -15.46 -5.84 -3.17
C GLY A 218 -16.10 -4.54 -3.63
N LYS A 219 -15.35 -3.68 -4.34
CA LYS A 219 -15.87 -2.43 -4.89
C LYS A 219 -16.96 -2.61 -5.94
N MET A 220 -16.91 -3.68 -6.72
CA MET A 220 -17.96 -3.99 -7.71
C MET A 220 -19.19 -4.57 -7.04
N LEU A 221 -19.01 -5.42 -6.03
CA LEU A 221 -20.13 -6.01 -5.27
C LEU A 221 -20.95 -4.98 -4.50
N THR A 222 -20.30 -3.90 -4.05
CA THR A 222 -20.97 -2.80 -3.33
C THR A 222 -21.53 -1.69 -4.24
N ASN A 223 -21.32 -1.78 -5.56
CA ASN A 223 -21.82 -0.80 -6.52
C ASN A 223 -22.93 -1.42 -7.38
N PRO A 224 -24.20 -0.96 -7.27
CA PRO A 224 -25.33 -1.51 -8.01
C PRO A 224 -25.09 -1.63 -9.53
N ASP A 225 -24.45 -0.64 -10.15
CA ASP A 225 -24.17 -0.63 -11.60
C ASP A 225 -23.12 -1.66 -12.03
N GLN A 226 -22.40 -2.27 -11.07
CA GLN A 226 -21.27 -3.17 -11.34
C GLN A 226 -21.47 -4.58 -10.77
N GLN A 227 -22.53 -4.81 -10.02
CA GLN A 227 -22.81 -6.12 -9.42
C GLN A 227 -22.94 -7.22 -10.47
N ALA A 228 -23.60 -6.94 -11.62
CA ALA A 228 -23.71 -7.89 -12.71
C ALA A 228 -22.34 -8.28 -13.31
N TRP A 229 -21.39 -7.32 -13.37
CA TRP A 229 -20.03 -7.62 -13.82
C TRP A 229 -19.32 -8.54 -12.81
N ALA A 230 -19.42 -8.22 -11.51
CA ALA A 230 -18.83 -9.02 -10.46
C ALA A 230 -19.38 -10.46 -10.46
N ALA A 231 -20.70 -10.61 -10.65
CA ALA A 231 -21.37 -11.91 -10.68
C ALA A 231 -21.00 -12.78 -11.89
N SER A 232 -20.48 -12.18 -12.98
CA SER A 232 -20.09 -12.91 -14.19
C SER A 232 -18.68 -13.52 -14.15
N VAL A 233 -17.87 -13.20 -13.13
CA VAL A 233 -16.48 -13.61 -13.07
C VAL A 233 -16.14 -14.35 -11.79
N GLY A 234 -15.26 -15.35 -11.93
CA GLY A 234 -14.56 -15.97 -10.81
C GLY A 234 -13.25 -15.26 -10.51
N VAL A 235 -12.77 -15.44 -9.27
CA VAL A 235 -11.49 -14.94 -8.77
C VAL A 235 -10.54 -16.11 -8.60
N LEU A 236 -9.41 -16.08 -9.28
CA LEU A 236 -8.38 -17.10 -9.19
C LEU A 236 -7.09 -16.50 -8.61
N PHE A 237 -6.53 -17.15 -7.61
CA PHE A 237 -5.21 -16.87 -7.05
C PHE A 237 -4.19 -17.79 -7.74
N PRO A 238 -3.45 -17.33 -8.77
CA PRO A 238 -2.54 -18.19 -9.52
C PRO A 238 -1.29 -18.56 -8.70
N ASN A 239 -0.54 -19.55 -9.19
CA ASN A 239 0.75 -19.98 -8.64
C ASN A 239 0.68 -20.61 -7.23
N GLN A 240 -0.46 -21.18 -6.80
CA GLN A 240 -0.60 -21.74 -5.45
C GLN A 240 0.29 -22.97 -5.20
N MET A 241 0.71 -23.68 -6.25
CA MET A 241 1.57 -24.86 -6.14
C MET A 241 3.07 -24.54 -6.22
N ASP A 242 3.44 -23.25 -6.34
CA ASP A 242 4.82 -22.78 -6.35
C ASP A 242 5.03 -21.57 -5.42
N ARG A 243 5.33 -20.40 -5.95
CA ARG A 243 5.65 -19.17 -5.22
C ARG A 243 4.45 -18.38 -4.68
N GLY A 244 3.23 -18.83 -4.95
CA GLY A 244 2.01 -18.13 -4.60
C GLY A 244 1.69 -16.94 -5.52
N THR A 245 0.54 -16.35 -5.30
CA THR A 245 0.06 -15.18 -6.03
C THR A 245 0.92 -13.95 -5.69
N HIS A 246 1.26 -13.14 -6.69
CA HIS A 246 1.97 -11.88 -6.47
C HIS A 246 1.18 -10.95 -5.54
N MET A 247 1.80 -10.59 -4.42
CA MET A 247 1.27 -9.64 -3.44
C MET A 247 2.00 -8.29 -3.57
N ASN A 248 1.26 -7.21 -3.45
CA ASN A 248 1.83 -5.87 -3.28
C ASN A 248 1.29 -5.27 -1.98
N VAL A 249 2.03 -4.33 -1.41
CA VAL A 249 1.69 -3.74 -0.13
C VAL A 249 1.53 -2.23 -0.23
N SER A 250 0.65 -1.65 0.57
CA SER A 250 0.82 -0.27 1.02
C SER A 250 1.52 -0.31 2.37
N GLY A 251 2.27 0.70 2.68
CA GLY A 251 3.01 0.67 3.93
C GLY A 251 3.43 2.04 4.44
N GLY A 252 4.15 2.02 5.55
CA GLY A 252 4.66 3.19 6.22
C GLY A 252 6.11 3.04 6.65
N ALA A 253 6.77 4.18 6.81
CA ALA A 253 8.16 4.28 7.21
C ALA A 253 8.43 5.55 8.01
N VAL A 254 9.26 5.47 9.03
CA VAL A 254 9.72 6.63 9.81
C VAL A 254 10.81 7.34 9.00
N ALA A 255 10.65 8.64 8.78
CA ALA A 255 11.62 9.43 8.03
C ALA A 255 12.97 9.50 8.77
N ALA A 256 14.09 9.45 8.03
CA ALA A 256 15.45 9.44 8.62
C ALA A 256 15.74 10.65 9.51
N LYS A 257 15.11 11.79 9.25
CA LYS A 257 15.27 13.05 9.99
C LYS A 257 13.99 13.46 10.75
N ALA A 258 13.13 12.48 11.09
CA ALA A 258 11.93 12.71 11.89
C ALA A 258 12.25 13.43 13.20
N ARG A 259 11.58 14.54 13.47
CA ARG A 259 11.68 15.30 14.73
C ARG A 259 10.81 14.67 15.81
N ASN A 260 9.64 14.17 15.42
CA ASN A 260 8.66 13.52 16.28
C ASN A 260 8.67 12.00 16.06
N ARG A 261 9.89 11.39 16.19
CA ARG A 261 10.09 9.96 15.90
C ARG A 261 9.22 9.05 16.77
N ALA A 262 9.09 9.38 18.06
CA ALA A 262 8.31 8.56 18.99
C ALA A 262 6.83 8.54 18.61
N GLU A 263 6.27 9.67 18.22
CA GLU A 263 4.90 9.85 17.76
C GLU A 263 4.67 9.15 16.42
N ALA A 264 5.65 9.21 15.51
CA ALA A 264 5.61 8.51 14.22
C ALA A 264 5.59 6.99 14.42
N VAL A 265 6.39 6.45 15.35
CA VAL A 265 6.37 5.01 15.69
C VAL A 265 5.04 4.62 16.30
N LYS A 266 4.50 5.39 17.26
CA LYS A 266 3.17 5.14 17.85
C LYS A 266 2.06 5.10 16.81
N LEU A 267 2.06 6.05 15.85
CA LEU A 267 1.08 6.04 14.77
C LEU A 267 1.25 4.79 13.89
N LEU A 268 2.47 4.39 13.58
CA LEU A 268 2.73 3.19 12.79
C LEU A 268 2.32 1.91 13.53
N GLU A 269 2.54 1.82 14.85
CA GLU A 269 2.05 0.75 15.73
C GLU A 269 0.52 0.68 15.72
N PHE A 270 -0.16 1.82 15.88
CA PHE A 270 -1.61 1.91 15.79
C PHE A 270 -2.14 1.39 14.44
N LEU A 271 -1.55 1.86 13.33
CA LEU A 271 -1.97 1.45 11.98
C LEU A 271 -1.73 -0.04 11.68
N THR A 272 -0.78 -0.69 12.37
CA THR A 272 -0.55 -2.14 12.27
C THR A 272 -1.36 -2.95 13.27
N GLY A 273 -1.97 -2.30 14.26
CA GLY A 273 -2.73 -2.95 15.34
C GLY A 273 -4.07 -3.52 14.86
N ALA A 274 -4.60 -4.48 15.62
CA ALA A 274 -5.84 -5.20 15.26
C ALA A 274 -7.03 -4.28 15.03
N HIS A 275 -7.20 -3.21 15.82
CA HIS A 275 -8.29 -2.26 15.68
C HIS A 275 -8.25 -1.54 14.32
N ALA A 276 -7.08 -0.99 13.94
CA ALA A 276 -6.93 -0.33 12.66
C ALA A 276 -7.08 -1.34 11.49
N GLN A 277 -6.56 -2.56 11.63
CA GLN A 277 -6.69 -3.61 10.61
C GLN A 277 -8.14 -4.06 10.41
N TYR A 278 -8.94 -4.09 11.46
CA TYR A 278 -10.39 -4.32 11.36
C TYR A 278 -11.10 -3.22 10.54
N LEU A 279 -10.69 -1.96 10.72
CA LEU A 279 -11.25 -0.85 9.93
C LEU A 279 -10.81 -0.85 8.46
N TYR A 280 -9.70 -1.54 8.12
CA TYR A 280 -9.27 -1.72 6.72
C TYR A 280 -10.05 -2.81 5.97
N ALA A 281 -10.63 -3.78 6.69
CA ALA A 281 -11.38 -4.90 6.13
C ALA A 281 -12.80 -4.52 5.74
#